data_d86a3817d23e4d1bb04b7be6e2fe8825
#
_entry.id   d86a3817d23e4d1bb04b7be6e2fe8825
#
_cell.length_a   1.000
_cell.length_b   1.000
_cell.length_c   1.000
_cell.angle_alpha   90.00
_cell.angle_beta   90.00
_cell.angle_gamma   90.00
#
_symmetry.space_group_name_H-M   'P 1'
#
loop_
_entity.id
_entity.type
_entity.pdbx_description
1 polymer ?
#
loop_
_entity_poly.entity_id
_entity_poly.type
_entity_poly.pdbx_seq_one_letter_code
_entity_poly.pdbx_strand_id
1 'polypeptide(L)'
;MSKNVYGESGTSLLELMAVVLITAITSTVAMPLLQEQIAIREIEFVARRFIAHNHFARQQALHLGEPVRLEPRLSGEWESGWIITSGCVGKTSKPSCMNKIWFSQDGTKPIFFKGGGRHFTDPHTGKVGILFNPAGAAKTAQGGFVANRLILGHSRAPYLERQLILASGGRWRICDPSRDAKRCH
;
A
#
# COMPACT_ATOMS: atom_id res chain seq x y z
N MET A 1 49.78 7.22 -48.63
CA MET A 1 48.97 6.39 -47.73
C MET A 1 49.57 6.50 -46.34
N SER A 2 49.01 7.39 -45.49
CA SER A 2 49.46 7.59 -44.11
C SER A 2 48.60 6.71 -43.21
N LYS A 3 49.21 5.72 -42.55
CA LYS A 3 48.54 4.88 -41.52
C LYS A 3 48.63 5.65 -40.20
N ASN A 4 47.49 6.15 -39.72
CA ASN A 4 47.36 6.62 -38.36
C ASN A 4 47.38 5.37 -37.43
N VAL A 5 48.51 5.17 -36.76
CA VAL A 5 48.65 4.23 -35.67
C VAL A 5 48.07 4.88 -34.43
N TYR A 6 46.84 4.52 -34.05
CA TYR A 6 46.30 4.86 -32.74
C TYR A 6 47.09 4.07 -31.72
N GLY A 7 47.92 4.74 -30.93
CA GLY A 7 48.61 4.12 -29.80
C GLY A 7 47.58 3.70 -28.76
N GLU A 8 47.50 2.40 -28.46
CA GLU A 8 46.77 1.88 -27.32
C GLU A 8 47.45 2.38 -26.04
N SER A 9 46.89 3.38 -25.40
CA SER A 9 47.34 3.84 -24.08
C SER A 9 46.84 2.84 -23.03
N GLY A 10 47.72 1.96 -22.57
CA GLY A 10 47.45 1.05 -21.44
C GLY A 10 47.18 1.83 -20.17
N THR A 11 46.10 1.54 -19.46
CA THR A 11 45.79 2.11 -18.13
C THR A 11 46.87 1.69 -17.12
N SER A 12 47.40 2.67 -16.37
CA SER A 12 48.37 2.42 -15.31
C SER A 12 47.69 1.71 -14.14
N LEU A 13 48.39 0.77 -13.49
CA LEU A 13 47.90 0.10 -12.28
C LEU A 13 47.50 1.11 -11.18
N LEU A 14 48.22 2.22 -11.07
CA LEU A 14 47.92 3.31 -10.16
C LEU A 14 46.61 4.00 -10.49
N GLU A 15 46.27 4.17 -11.78
CA GLU A 15 44.98 4.74 -12.21
C GLU A 15 43.81 3.85 -11.83
N LEU A 16 43.97 2.50 -12.02
CA LEU A 16 42.95 1.56 -11.57
C LEU A 16 42.76 1.58 -10.04
N MET A 17 43.85 1.65 -9.27
CA MET A 17 43.77 1.77 -7.81
C MET A 17 43.04 3.04 -7.37
N ALA A 18 43.33 4.19 -8.05
CA ALA A 18 42.65 5.45 -7.77
C ALA A 18 41.13 5.37 -8.08
N VAL A 19 40.74 4.77 -9.20
CA VAL A 19 39.33 4.59 -9.56
C VAL A 19 38.59 3.71 -8.54
N VAL A 20 39.21 2.59 -8.13
CA VAL A 20 38.60 1.71 -7.11
C VAL A 20 38.46 2.42 -5.77
N LEU A 21 39.45 3.22 -5.36
CA LEU A 21 39.36 3.99 -4.12
C LEU A 21 38.22 5.01 -4.16
N ILE A 22 38.10 5.78 -5.25
CA ILE A 22 37.03 6.77 -5.42
C ILE A 22 35.65 6.10 -5.44
N THR A 23 35.52 4.99 -6.17
CA THR A 23 34.24 4.26 -6.23
C THR A 23 33.86 3.65 -4.87
N ALA A 24 34.82 3.16 -4.10
CA ALA A 24 34.58 2.66 -2.75
C ALA A 24 34.07 3.78 -1.82
N ILE A 25 34.71 4.94 -1.82
CA ILE A 25 34.29 6.08 -0.99
C ILE A 25 32.90 6.58 -1.40
N THR A 26 32.65 6.75 -2.70
CA THR A 26 31.33 7.22 -3.18
C THR A 26 30.20 6.24 -2.87
N SER A 27 30.47 4.93 -2.93
CA SER A 27 29.50 3.91 -2.62
C SER A 27 29.04 3.94 -1.16
N THR A 28 29.92 4.26 -0.22
CA THR A 28 29.57 4.34 1.22
C THR A 28 28.55 5.42 1.53
N VAL A 29 28.57 6.53 0.80
CA VAL A 29 27.63 7.65 0.95
C VAL A 29 26.35 7.42 0.15
N ALA A 30 26.46 6.88 -1.06
CA ALA A 30 25.33 6.69 -1.95
C ALA A 30 24.35 5.59 -1.48
N MET A 31 24.86 4.52 -0.87
CA MET A 31 24.05 3.36 -0.46
C MET A 31 22.91 3.72 0.51
N PRO A 32 23.15 4.44 1.63
CA PRO A 32 22.09 4.75 2.58
C PRO A 32 21.02 5.67 1.96
N LEU A 33 21.41 6.62 1.11
CA LEU A 33 20.47 7.50 0.41
C LEU A 33 19.55 6.72 -0.55
N LEU A 34 20.10 5.75 -1.27
CA LEU A 34 19.31 4.88 -2.15
C LEU A 34 18.33 4.00 -1.35
N GLN A 35 18.75 3.44 -0.22
CA GLN A 35 17.88 2.62 0.63
C GLN A 35 16.68 3.42 1.16
N GLU A 36 16.90 4.67 1.56
CA GLU A 36 15.82 5.54 1.99
C GLU A 36 14.82 5.83 0.86
N GLN A 37 15.32 6.16 -0.33
CA GLN A 37 14.48 6.40 -1.51
C GLN A 37 13.67 5.16 -1.91
N ILE A 38 14.26 3.98 -1.82
CA ILE A 38 13.56 2.71 -2.07
C ILE A 38 12.44 2.52 -1.04
N ALA A 39 12.72 2.73 0.24
CA ALA A 39 11.72 2.58 1.29
C ALA A 39 10.53 3.55 1.12
N ILE A 40 10.80 4.81 0.73
CA ILE A 40 9.76 5.80 0.43
C ILE A 40 8.88 5.31 -0.74
N ARG A 41 9.48 4.80 -1.81
CA ARG A 41 8.74 4.30 -2.97
C ARG A 41 7.92 3.05 -2.65
N GLU A 42 8.48 2.12 -1.86
CA GLU A 42 7.79 0.91 -1.43
C GLU A 42 6.52 1.24 -0.63
N ILE A 43 6.62 2.14 0.35
CA ILE A 43 5.45 2.52 1.17
C ILE A 43 4.40 3.28 0.35
N GLU A 44 4.80 4.17 -0.56
CA GLU A 44 3.87 4.87 -1.45
C GLU A 44 3.19 3.93 -2.45
N PHE A 45 3.91 2.95 -2.96
CA PHE A 45 3.37 1.95 -3.87
C PHE A 45 2.27 1.12 -3.20
N VAL A 46 2.52 0.62 -1.99
CA VAL A 46 1.51 -0.14 -1.23
C VAL A 46 0.32 0.75 -0.87
N ALA A 47 0.56 2.00 -0.47
CA ALA A 47 -0.49 2.96 -0.16
C ALA A 47 -1.41 3.23 -1.36
N ARG A 48 -0.85 3.51 -2.53
CA ARG A 48 -1.59 3.74 -3.77
C ARG A 48 -2.33 2.49 -4.23
N ARG A 49 -1.70 1.32 -4.13
CA ARG A 49 -2.32 0.03 -4.46
C ARG A 49 -3.52 -0.25 -3.56
N PHE A 50 -3.40 -0.04 -2.26
CA PHE A 50 -4.52 -0.20 -1.33
C PHE A 50 -5.71 0.69 -1.70
N ILE A 51 -5.45 1.97 -2.01
CA ILE A 51 -6.49 2.90 -2.46
C ILE A 51 -7.12 2.46 -3.78
N ALA A 52 -6.32 2.03 -4.75
CA ALA A 52 -6.82 1.54 -6.04
C ALA A 52 -7.76 0.34 -5.86
N HIS A 53 -7.41 -0.60 -4.98
CA HIS A 53 -8.25 -1.75 -4.68
C HIS A 53 -9.53 -1.38 -3.92
N ASN A 54 -9.48 -0.37 -3.05
CA ASN A 54 -10.69 0.20 -2.45
C ASN A 54 -11.63 0.83 -3.49
N HIS A 55 -11.07 1.57 -4.46
CA HIS A 55 -11.85 2.10 -5.56
C HIS A 55 -12.45 1.00 -6.42
N PHE A 56 -11.69 -0.04 -6.71
CA PHE A 56 -12.19 -1.21 -7.44
C PHE A 56 -13.34 -1.90 -6.69
N ALA A 57 -13.18 -2.16 -5.39
CA ALA A 57 -14.24 -2.76 -4.57
C ALA A 57 -15.52 -1.90 -4.57
N ARG A 58 -15.37 -0.58 -4.46
CA ARG A 58 -16.48 0.37 -4.56
C ARG A 58 -17.17 0.32 -5.92
N GLN A 59 -16.41 0.31 -7.01
CA GLN A 59 -16.95 0.23 -8.37
C GLN A 59 -17.68 -1.08 -8.60
N GLN A 60 -17.14 -2.21 -8.07
CA GLN A 60 -17.82 -3.49 -8.14
C GLN A 60 -19.15 -3.48 -7.38
N ALA A 61 -19.21 -2.86 -6.20
CA ALA A 61 -20.44 -2.74 -5.44
C ALA A 61 -21.52 -1.95 -6.22
N LEU A 62 -21.13 -0.86 -6.89
CA LEU A 62 -22.02 -0.07 -7.76
C LEU A 62 -22.48 -0.85 -8.98
N HIS A 63 -21.56 -1.59 -9.61
CA HIS A 63 -21.86 -2.31 -10.86
C HIS A 63 -22.75 -3.53 -10.64
N LEU A 64 -22.50 -4.28 -9.55
CA LEU A 64 -23.24 -5.48 -9.22
C LEU A 64 -24.58 -5.19 -8.52
N GLY A 65 -24.73 -3.99 -7.94
CA GLY A 65 -25.85 -3.70 -7.05
C GLY A 65 -25.85 -4.53 -5.77
N GLU A 66 -24.69 -5.09 -5.39
CA GLU A 66 -24.50 -5.96 -4.25
C GLU A 66 -23.39 -5.44 -3.33
N PRO A 67 -23.41 -5.78 -2.03
CA PRO A 67 -22.33 -5.42 -1.12
C PRO A 67 -21.00 -6.10 -1.51
N VAL A 68 -19.91 -5.32 -1.52
CA VAL A 68 -18.56 -5.82 -1.77
C VAL A 68 -17.67 -5.51 -0.57
N ARG A 69 -16.87 -6.48 -0.16
CA ARG A 69 -15.96 -6.36 0.97
C ARG A 69 -14.52 -6.31 0.50
N LEU A 70 -13.74 -5.52 1.19
CA LEU A 70 -12.29 -5.58 1.19
C LEU A 70 -11.87 -5.99 2.61
N GLU A 71 -11.27 -7.15 2.74
CA GLU A 71 -10.89 -7.73 4.03
C GLU A 71 -9.46 -8.27 4.00
N PRO A 72 -8.72 -8.24 5.14
CA PRO A 72 -7.41 -8.83 5.22
C PRO A 72 -7.48 -10.36 5.05
N ARG A 73 -6.45 -10.95 4.45
CA ARG A 73 -6.38 -12.41 4.24
C ARG A 73 -6.32 -13.19 5.55
N LEU A 74 -5.55 -12.68 6.50
CA LEU A 74 -5.51 -13.19 7.87
C LEU A 74 -6.27 -12.22 8.77
N SER A 75 -7.03 -12.77 9.72
CA SER A 75 -7.92 -11.99 10.56
C SER A 75 -7.19 -10.85 11.28
N GLY A 76 -7.55 -9.62 10.92
CA GLY A 76 -7.04 -8.40 11.55
C GLY A 76 -5.73 -7.83 11.00
N GLU A 77 -5.02 -8.56 10.15
CA GLU A 77 -3.67 -8.19 9.68
C GLU A 77 -3.65 -7.79 8.20
N TRP A 78 -3.74 -6.49 7.94
CA TRP A 78 -3.67 -5.94 6.58
C TRP A 78 -2.34 -6.22 5.87
N GLU A 79 -1.27 -6.42 6.64
CA GLU A 79 0.08 -6.75 6.12
C GLU A 79 0.16 -8.16 5.53
N SER A 80 -0.78 -9.05 5.88
CA SER A 80 -0.91 -10.37 5.26
C SER A 80 -1.42 -10.30 3.81
N GLY A 81 -1.78 -9.11 3.35
CA GLY A 81 -2.50 -8.87 2.12
C GLY A 81 -4.00 -8.77 2.35
N TRP A 82 -4.75 -8.60 1.28
CA TRP A 82 -6.21 -8.45 1.34
C TRP A 82 -6.89 -9.11 0.16
N ILE A 83 -8.16 -9.40 0.34
CA ILE A 83 -9.05 -9.94 -0.69
C ILE A 83 -10.26 -9.05 -0.89
N ILE A 84 -10.78 -9.05 -2.10
CA ILE A 84 -12.03 -8.37 -2.46
C ILE A 84 -13.05 -9.44 -2.79
N THR A 85 -14.15 -9.44 -2.04
CA THR A 85 -15.20 -10.45 -2.16
C THR A 85 -16.56 -9.79 -2.32
N SER A 86 -17.43 -10.42 -3.09
CA SER A 86 -18.88 -10.09 -3.12
C SER A 86 -19.70 -11.29 -2.75
N GLY A 87 -20.93 -11.07 -2.35
CA GLY A 87 -21.88 -12.12 -1.99
C GLY A 87 -22.42 -11.96 -0.57
N CYS A 88 -22.72 -13.06 0.08
CA CYS A 88 -23.46 -13.21 1.31
C CYS A 88 -23.21 -12.16 2.40
N VAL A 89 -24.13 -11.23 2.55
CA VAL A 89 -24.12 -10.22 3.61
C VAL A 89 -25.29 -10.49 4.56
N GLY A 90 -24.98 -10.74 5.82
CA GLY A 90 -25.96 -10.85 6.90
C GLY A 90 -26.22 -12.28 7.43
N LYS A 91 -26.99 -12.34 8.49
CA LYS A 91 -27.35 -13.58 9.21
C LYS A 91 -28.30 -14.52 8.41
N THR A 92 -28.84 -14.03 7.32
CA THR A 92 -29.72 -14.77 6.41
C THR A 92 -29.01 -15.19 5.14
N SER A 93 -27.83 -15.81 5.29
CA SER A 93 -27.17 -16.43 4.15
C SER A 93 -28.03 -17.61 3.67
N LYS A 94 -28.64 -17.45 2.50
CA LYS A 94 -29.25 -18.58 1.80
C LYS A 94 -28.17 -19.65 1.58
N PRO A 95 -28.48 -20.95 1.72
CA PRO A 95 -27.47 -22.00 1.57
C PRO A 95 -26.78 -22.06 0.21
N SER A 96 -27.27 -21.31 -0.78
CA SER A 96 -26.71 -21.20 -2.13
C SER A 96 -25.83 -19.96 -2.34
N CYS A 97 -25.59 -19.17 -1.30
CA CYS A 97 -24.81 -17.94 -1.44
C CYS A 97 -23.31 -18.26 -1.35
N MET A 98 -22.61 -18.19 -2.47
CA MET A 98 -21.17 -18.33 -2.53
C MET A 98 -20.48 -16.97 -2.57
N ASN A 99 -19.50 -16.76 -1.71
CA ASN A 99 -18.63 -15.60 -1.80
C ASN A 99 -17.76 -15.70 -3.05
N LYS A 100 -17.89 -14.72 -3.94
CA LYS A 100 -17.03 -14.62 -5.13
C LYS A 100 -15.82 -13.78 -4.78
N ILE A 101 -14.62 -14.32 -4.97
CA ILE A 101 -13.37 -13.58 -4.86
C ILE A 101 -13.11 -12.90 -6.19
N TRP A 102 -13.04 -11.58 -6.19
CA TRP A 102 -12.74 -10.76 -7.37
C TRP A 102 -11.25 -10.47 -7.49
N PHE A 103 -10.59 -10.36 -6.37
CA PHE A 103 -9.18 -10.01 -6.31
C PHE A 103 -8.54 -10.51 -5.03
N SER A 104 -7.27 -10.90 -5.11
CA SER A 104 -6.43 -11.27 -3.97
C SER A 104 -5.08 -10.59 -4.10
N GLN A 105 -4.69 -9.88 -3.06
CA GLN A 105 -3.37 -9.27 -2.91
C GLN A 105 -2.58 -10.08 -1.88
N ASP A 106 -1.36 -10.43 -2.24
CA ASP A 106 -0.43 -11.08 -1.32
C ASP A 106 0.16 -10.10 -0.30
N GLY A 107 0.88 -10.64 0.66
CA GLY A 107 1.48 -9.86 1.75
C GLY A 107 2.32 -8.68 1.28
N THR A 108 2.38 -7.66 2.11
CA THR A 108 2.98 -6.36 1.77
C THR A 108 4.35 -6.12 2.40
N LYS A 109 4.96 -7.14 3.03
CA LYS A 109 6.31 -6.99 3.61
C LYS A 109 7.27 -6.36 2.57
N PRO A 110 8.09 -5.38 2.96
CA PRO A 110 8.45 -4.92 4.31
C PRO A 110 7.51 -3.86 4.91
N ILE A 111 6.37 -3.57 4.26
CA ILE A 111 5.38 -2.60 4.74
C ILE A 111 4.44 -3.29 5.72
N PHE A 112 4.19 -2.65 6.86
CA PHE A 112 3.21 -3.09 7.86
C PHE A 112 2.18 -2.00 8.12
N PHE A 113 1.01 -2.41 8.61
CA PHE A 113 -0.08 -1.50 8.94
C PHE A 113 -0.15 -1.30 10.44
N LYS A 114 0.03 -0.05 10.88
CA LYS A 114 -0.22 0.35 12.27
C LYS A 114 -1.69 0.72 12.41
N GLY A 115 -2.31 0.36 13.53
CA GLY A 115 -3.61 0.88 13.86
C GLY A 115 -3.56 2.40 14.02
N GLY A 116 -4.41 3.12 13.31
CA GLY A 116 -4.42 4.60 13.32
C GLY A 116 -5.75 5.21 13.73
N GLY A 117 -6.71 4.42 14.09
CA GLY A 117 -8.06 4.80 14.47
C GLY A 117 -8.83 3.58 14.96
N ARG A 118 -10.16 3.68 14.93
CA ARG A 118 -11.00 2.50 15.14
C ARG A 118 -10.74 1.50 14.02
N HIS A 119 -10.70 0.21 14.34
CA HIS A 119 -10.58 -0.82 13.32
C HIS A 119 -11.71 -0.66 12.31
N PHE A 120 -11.38 -0.80 11.02
CA PHE A 120 -12.41 -0.99 10.02
C PHE A 120 -13.10 -2.31 10.31
N THR A 121 -14.33 -2.25 10.74
CA THR A 121 -15.09 -3.45 11.12
C THR A 121 -16.28 -3.57 10.18
N ASP A 122 -16.39 -4.73 9.55
CA ASP A 122 -17.57 -5.09 8.75
C ASP A 122 -18.79 -5.13 9.68
N PRO A 123 -19.83 -4.36 9.39
CA PRO A 123 -21.01 -4.25 10.25
C PRO A 123 -21.79 -5.55 10.42
N HIS A 124 -21.66 -6.48 9.48
CA HIS A 124 -22.44 -7.72 9.49
C HIS A 124 -21.70 -8.88 10.12
N THR A 125 -20.39 -8.94 9.96
CA THR A 125 -19.56 -10.06 10.45
C THR A 125 -18.79 -9.73 11.71
N GLY A 126 -18.63 -8.44 12.05
CA GLY A 126 -17.78 -7.99 13.14
C GLY A 126 -16.29 -8.18 12.89
N LYS A 127 -15.90 -8.69 11.72
CA LYS A 127 -14.49 -8.87 11.32
C LYS A 127 -13.89 -7.58 10.80
N VAL A 128 -12.55 -7.51 10.81
CA VAL A 128 -11.83 -6.39 10.22
C VAL A 128 -12.06 -6.39 8.71
N GLY A 129 -12.52 -5.26 8.17
CA GLY A 129 -12.80 -5.12 6.75
C GLY A 129 -13.57 -3.85 6.44
N ILE A 130 -13.59 -3.50 5.16
CA ILE A 130 -14.33 -2.34 4.63
C ILE A 130 -15.45 -2.89 3.77
N LEU A 131 -16.70 -2.59 4.14
CA LEU A 131 -17.88 -2.97 3.38
C LEU A 131 -18.37 -1.79 2.57
N PHE A 132 -18.45 -1.97 1.26
CA PHE A 132 -19.11 -1.06 0.33
C PHE A 132 -20.53 -1.57 0.06
N ASN A 133 -21.52 -0.70 0.27
CA ASN A 133 -22.91 -1.02 -0.05
C ASN A 133 -23.19 -0.86 -1.55
N PRO A 134 -24.37 -1.29 -2.06
CA PRO A 134 -24.74 -1.13 -3.47
C PRO A 134 -24.71 0.30 -3.99
N ALA A 135 -24.79 1.31 -3.10
CA ALA A 135 -24.64 2.71 -3.48
C ALA A 135 -23.17 3.19 -3.48
N GLY A 136 -22.21 2.28 -3.31
CA GLY A 136 -20.78 2.58 -3.31
C GLY A 136 -20.29 3.33 -2.08
N ALA A 137 -21.06 3.37 -0.99
CA ALA A 137 -20.66 4.02 0.25
C ALA A 137 -20.10 2.99 1.24
N ALA A 138 -18.97 3.32 1.90
CA ALA A 138 -18.48 2.56 3.03
C ALA A 138 -19.36 2.88 4.25
N LYS A 139 -20.00 1.87 4.82
CA LYS A 139 -21.00 2.00 5.89
C LYS A 139 -20.56 1.30 7.16
N THR A 140 -20.95 1.88 8.31
CA THR A 140 -20.91 1.22 9.62
C THR A 140 -22.12 0.31 9.80
N ALA A 141 -22.11 -0.51 10.87
CA ALA A 141 -23.24 -1.35 11.26
C ALA A 141 -24.55 -0.56 11.45
N GLN A 142 -24.42 0.68 11.93
CA GLN A 142 -25.56 1.58 12.20
C GLN A 142 -25.99 2.40 10.96
N GLY A 143 -25.43 2.09 9.78
CA GLY A 143 -25.73 2.80 8.54
C GLY A 143 -25.03 4.14 8.37
N GLY A 144 -24.20 4.57 9.33
CA GLY A 144 -23.39 5.79 9.23
C GLY A 144 -22.23 5.63 8.23
N PHE A 145 -21.64 6.74 7.83
CA PHE A 145 -20.44 6.72 6.99
C PHE A 145 -19.20 6.35 7.80
N VAL A 146 -18.32 5.54 7.19
CA VAL A 146 -17.01 5.25 7.77
C VAL A 146 -16.06 6.37 7.40
N ALA A 147 -15.59 7.10 8.41
CA ALA A 147 -14.42 7.97 8.32
C ALA A 147 -13.34 7.36 9.23
N ASN A 148 -12.21 7.01 8.67
CA ASN A 148 -11.17 6.34 9.43
C ASN A 148 -9.81 6.48 8.73
N ARG A 149 -8.75 6.05 9.41
CA ARG A 149 -7.39 6.09 8.88
C ARG A 149 -6.65 4.79 9.14
N LEU A 150 -5.73 4.47 8.23
CA LEU A 150 -4.72 3.43 8.38
C LEU A 150 -3.36 4.08 8.31
N ILE A 151 -2.45 3.67 9.16
CA ILE A 151 -1.06 4.14 9.15
C ILE A 151 -0.20 3.01 8.62
N LEU A 152 0.58 3.30 7.59
CA LEU A 152 1.57 2.41 7.03
C LEU A 152 2.94 2.79 7.56
N GLY A 153 3.71 1.80 7.97
CA GLY A 153 5.11 1.93 8.36
C GLY A 153 5.99 1.02 7.53
N HIS A 154 7.30 1.25 7.56
CA HIS A 154 8.29 0.46 6.85
C HIS A 154 9.27 -0.18 7.85
N SER A 155 9.51 -1.50 7.76
CA SER A 155 10.30 -2.24 8.75
C SER A 155 11.79 -1.82 8.79
N ARG A 156 12.35 -1.44 7.63
CA ARG A 156 13.75 -0.98 7.52
C ARG A 156 13.93 0.53 7.78
N ALA A 157 12.83 1.29 7.79
CA ALA A 157 12.82 2.73 8.01
C ALA A 157 11.63 3.13 8.91
N PRO A 158 11.70 2.84 10.22
CA PRO A 158 10.56 3.01 11.15
C PRO A 158 10.06 4.45 11.29
N TYR A 159 10.87 5.43 10.89
CA TYR A 159 10.53 6.86 10.87
C TYR A 159 9.66 7.25 9.66
N LEU A 160 9.62 6.39 8.63
CA LEU A 160 8.77 6.63 7.46
C LEU A 160 7.35 6.13 7.73
N GLU A 161 6.40 7.05 7.68
CA GLU A 161 4.98 6.76 7.83
C GLU A 161 4.17 7.40 6.70
N ARG A 162 3.09 6.73 6.31
CA ARG A 162 2.04 7.29 5.45
C ARG A 162 0.70 6.99 6.06
N GLN A 163 -0.16 7.99 6.07
CA GLN A 163 -1.52 7.84 6.56
C GLN A 163 -2.49 7.78 5.38
N LEU A 164 -3.27 6.71 5.33
CA LEU A 164 -4.38 6.56 4.41
C LEU A 164 -5.64 7.00 5.12
N ILE A 165 -6.24 8.08 4.68
CA ILE A 165 -7.40 8.67 5.32
C ILE A 165 -8.62 8.47 4.42
N LEU A 166 -9.64 7.79 4.95
CA LEU A 166 -10.94 7.64 4.33
C LEU A 166 -11.85 8.74 4.87
N ALA A 167 -12.27 9.66 4.02
CA ALA A 167 -13.26 10.68 4.35
C ALA A 167 -14.67 10.09 4.35
N SER A 168 -15.60 10.76 5.03
CA SER A 168 -17.02 10.37 5.11
C SER A 168 -17.70 10.18 3.74
N GLY A 169 -17.23 10.90 2.71
CA GLY A 169 -17.69 10.74 1.32
C GLY A 169 -17.08 9.55 0.57
N GLY A 170 -16.32 8.68 1.23
CA GLY A 170 -15.68 7.50 0.60
C GLY A 170 -14.44 7.83 -0.23
N ARG A 171 -13.92 9.06 -0.14
CA ARG A 171 -12.69 9.47 -0.83
C ARG A 171 -11.48 9.16 0.04
N TRP A 172 -10.51 8.48 -0.54
CA TRP A 172 -9.21 8.24 0.06
C TRP A 172 -8.21 9.35 -0.25
N ARG A 173 -7.36 9.64 0.70
CA ARG A 173 -6.17 10.49 0.52
C ARG A 173 -4.97 9.88 1.23
N ILE A 174 -3.79 10.13 0.68
CA ILE A 174 -2.52 9.78 1.31
C ILE A 174 -2.00 11.05 1.97
N CYS A 175 -1.57 10.95 3.21
CA CYS A 175 -0.94 12.01 3.96
C CYS A 175 0.44 11.58 4.44
N ASP A 176 1.41 12.49 4.32
CA ASP A 176 2.75 12.35 4.88
C ASP A 176 2.85 13.21 6.14
N PRO A 177 2.84 12.61 7.34
CA PRO A 177 2.89 13.38 8.57
C PRO A 177 4.19 14.16 8.77
N SER A 178 5.29 13.75 8.12
CA SER A 178 6.57 14.44 8.20
C SER A 178 6.58 15.75 7.40
N ARG A 179 5.80 15.85 6.34
CA ARG A 179 5.72 17.02 5.46
C ARG A 179 4.57 17.94 5.77
N ASP A 180 3.43 17.39 6.15
CA ASP A 180 2.19 18.15 6.32
C ASP A 180 1.28 17.55 7.40
N ALA A 181 1.72 17.64 8.65
CA ALA A 181 0.97 17.12 9.79
C ALA A 181 -0.46 17.70 9.88
N LYS A 182 -0.66 18.96 9.46
CA LYS A 182 -1.98 19.63 9.50
C LYS A 182 -3.00 19.01 8.55
N ARG A 183 -2.56 18.42 7.45
CA ARG A 183 -3.45 17.72 6.49
C ARG A 183 -3.75 16.28 6.87
N CYS A 184 -3.08 15.75 7.88
CA CYS A 184 -3.27 14.38 8.37
C CYS A 184 -4.37 14.26 9.44
N HIS A 185 -5.10 15.32 9.70
CA HIS A 185 -6.26 15.36 10.64
C HIS A 185 -7.59 15.33 9.90
#